data_7e6d3cef05c4e58c93460e7081cfc1e4
#
_entry.id   7e6d3cef05c4e58c93460e7081cfc1e4
#
_cell.length_a   1.000
_cell.length_b   1.000
_cell.length_c   1.000
_cell.angle_alpha   90.00
_cell.angle_beta   90.00
_cell.angle_gamma   90.00
#
_symmetry.space_group_name_H-M   'P 1'
#
loop_
_entity.id
_entity.type
_entity.pdbx_description
1 polymer ?
#
loop_
_entity_poly.entity_id
_entity_poly.type
_entity_poly.pdbx_seq_one_letter_code
_entity_poly.pdbx_strand_id
1 'polypeptide(L)'
;KSDPILPSSVVIASGNPGPGFLAPDYSPLPIGNASRGIKDLLPKIDKAKLEKRVRLAKGFSSSFAHYFPHEEVRAYSDFYDQTVKFMSGDMAEPFDIMREPGNLRNRYGNHAFGQGALLARRLVERGVRYVEVTSNRSWDSMHGGSKNLANLANELDGTVSSLMTDLRDRGMLDSTMIVVTSEFGRTPKVKGNGGRD
;
A
#
# COMPACT_ATOMS: atom_id res chain seq x y z
N LYS A 1 -12.71 1.51 15.26
CA LYS A 1 -13.51 0.58 14.45
C LYS A 1 -12.98 0.65 13.03
N SER A 2 -12.52 -0.47 12.48
CA SER A 2 -12.13 -0.54 11.07
C SER A 2 -13.35 -0.27 10.19
N ASP A 3 -13.17 0.53 9.15
CA ASP A 3 -14.19 0.66 8.11
C ASP A 3 -14.30 -0.68 7.36
N PRO A 4 -15.45 -1.35 7.36
CA PRO A 4 -15.59 -2.71 6.81
C PRO A 4 -15.37 -2.78 5.29
N ILE A 5 -15.18 -1.66 4.62
CA ILE A 5 -15.00 -1.57 3.16
C ILE A 5 -13.52 -1.40 2.79
N LEU A 6 -12.66 -0.94 3.72
CA LEU A 6 -11.23 -0.85 3.45
C LEU A 6 -10.58 -2.24 3.50
N PRO A 7 -9.58 -2.50 2.64
CA PRO A 7 -8.86 -3.76 2.67
C PRO A 7 -8.15 -3.95 4.01
N SER A 8 -8.08 -5.20 4.48
CA SER A 8 -7.38 -5.52 5.73
C SER A 8 -5.87 -5.33 5.65
N SER A 9 -5.33 -5.42 4.43
CA SER A 9 -3.90 -5.32 4.15
C SER A 9 -3.63 -4.56 2.86
N VAL A 10 -2.58 -3.74 2.86
CA VAL A 10 -2.15 -2.91 1.72
C VAL A 10 -0.64 -3.02 1.57
N VAL A 11 -0.17 -3.09 0.33
CA VAL A 11 1.27 -3.11 0.00
C VAL A 11 1.58 -1.93 -0.91
N ILE A 12 2.53 -1.09 -0.50
CA ILE A 12 2.89 0.15 -1.21
C ILE A 12 4.30 0.04 -1.79
N ALA A 13 4.43 0.41 -3.07
CA ALA A 13 5.68 0.41 -3.83
C ALA A 13 6.34 -0.97 -3.98
N SER A 14 5.67 -2.05 -3.62
CA SER A 14 6.05 -3.43 -3.89
C SER A 14 5.28 -3.98 -5.09
N GLY A 15 5.74 -5.12 -5.62
CA GLY A 15 4.92 -5.95 -6.48
C GLY A 15 3.67 -6.46 -5.75
N ASN A 16 2.82 -7.21 -6.43
CA ASN A 16 1.73 -7.90 -5.76
C ASN A 16 2.24 -9.26 -5.23
N PRO A 17 2.46 -9.43 -3.91
CA PRO A 17 2.94 -10.70 -3.36
C PRO A 17 1.88 -11.81 -3.41
N GLY A 18 0.61 -11.46 -3.73
CA GLY A 18 -0.51 -12.38 -3.66
C GLY A 18 -0.83 -12.84 -2.24
N PRO A 19 -1.83 -13.72 -2.08
CA PRO A 19 -2.24 -14.25 -0.77
C PRO A 19 -1.38 -15.46 -0.31
N GLY A 20 -0.42 -15.92 -1.12
CA GLY A 20 0.34 -17.13 -0.85
C GLY A 20 -0.55 -18.38 -0.88
N PHE A 21 -0.57 -19.13 0.22
CA PHE A 21 -1.42 -20.32 0.41
C PHE A 21 -2.82 -20.00 0.95
N LEU A 22 -3.11 -18.73 1.26
CA LEU A 22 -4.40 -18.29 1.75
C LEU A 22 -5.38 -18.08 0.58
N ALA A 23 -6.68 -17.99 0.90
CA ALA A 23 -7.69 -17.68 -0.10
C ALA A 23 -7.46 -16.29 -0.73
N PRO A 24 -7.94 -16.06 -1.97
CA PRO A 24 -7.77 -14.79 -2.69
C PRO A 24 -8.22 -13.54 -1.92
N ASP A 25 -9.20 -13.66 -1.03
CA ASP A 25 -9.71 -12.59 -0.17
C ASP A 25 -8.67 -12.01 0.80
N TYR A 26 -7.60 -12.77 1.06
CA TYR A 26 -6.48 -12.33 1.90
C TYR A 26 -5.38 -11.63 1.09
N SER A 27 -5.57 -11.46 -0.21
CA SER A 27 -4.61 -10.76 -1.06
C SER A 27 -4.50 -9.30 -0.63
N PRO A 28 -3.29 -8.77 -0.37
CA PRO A 28 -3.12 -7.36 -0.05
C PRO A 28 -3.45 -6.50 -1.28
N LEU A 29 -4.02 -5.31 -1.05
CA LEU A 29 -4.23 -4.33 -2.11
C LEU A 29 -2.88 -3.71 -2.53
N PRO A 30 -2.42 -3.90 -3.77
CA PRO A 30 -1.16 -3.32 -4.23
C PRO A 30 -1.34 -1.87 -4.67
N ILE A 31 -0.47 -0.98 -4.19
CA ILE A 31 -0.38 0.43 -4.60
C ILE A 31 1.02 0.70 -5.15
N GLY A 32 1.13 0.96 -6.43
CA GLY A 32 2.44 1.15 -7.07
C GLY A 32 3.14 2.45 -6.68
N ASN A 33 2.42 3.56 -6.58
CA ASN A 33 2.98 4.86 -6.25
C ASN A 33 2.01 5.69 -5.41
N ALA A 34 2.37 5.96 -4.17
CA ALA A 34 1.55 6.72 -3.22
C ALA A 34 1.22 8.14 -3.70
N SER A 35 2.15 8.83 -4.36
CA SER A 35 1.95 10.21 -4.85
C SER A 35 0.97 10.29 -6.02
N ARG A 36 0.72 9.19 -6.71
CA ARG A 36 -0.26 9.11 -7.81
C ARG A 36 -1.61 8.56 -7.36
N GLY A 37 -1.72 8.17 -6.09
CA GLY A 37 -2.88 7.45 -5.57
C GLY A 37 -3.07 6.09 -6.23
N ILE A 38 -4.25 5.52 -6.10
CA ILE A 38 -4.63 4.32 -6.83
C ILE A 38 -5.03 4.72 -8.25
N LYS A 39 -4.32 4.14 -9.23
CA LYS A 39 -4.64 4.37 -10.63
C LYS A 39 -6.08 3.93 -10.92
N ASP A 40 -6.82 4.79 -11.64
CA ASP A 40 -8.20 4.52 -12.05
C ASP A 40 -9.18 4.26 -10.87
N LEU A 41 -8.85 4.73 -9.66
CA LEU A 41 -9.72 4.62 -8.49
C LEU A 41 -11.07 5.32 -8.69
N LEU A 42 -11.07 6.46 -9.36
CA LEU A 42 -12.29 7.16 -9.71
C LEU A 42 -12.75 6.75 -11.11
N PRO A 43 -14.01 6.34 -11.28
CA PRO A 43 -14.52 5.96 -12.59
C PRO A 43 -14.52 7.19 -13.52
N LYS A 44 -13.97 7.01 -14.72
CA LYS A 44 -13.98 8.05 -15.79
C LYS A 44 -15.34 8.17 -16.50
N ILE A 45 -16.35 7.54 -15.96
CA ILE A 45 -17.71 7.51 -16.51
C ILE A 45 -18.70 7.97 -15.45
N ASP A 46 -19.82 8.49 -15.88
CA ASP A 46 -20.94 8.86 -15.04
C ASP A 46 -21.41 7.68 -14.15
N LYS A 47 -21.82 8.00 -12.91
CA LYS A 47 -22.21 7.04 -11.89
C LYS A 47 -23.34 6.11 -12.37
N ALA A 48 -24.36 6.66 -13.04
CA ALA A 48 -25.47 5.86 -13.57
C ALA A 48 -25.02 4.84 -14.62
N LYS A 49 -24.04 5.25 -15.46
CA LYS A 49 -23.44 4.37 -16.47
C LYS A 49 -22.58 3.29 -15.84
N LEU A 50 -21.85 3.61 -14.77
CA LEU A 50 -21.10 2.64 -13.99
C LEU A 50 -22.03 1.60 -13.37
N GLU A 51 -23.06 2.04 -12.67
CA GLU A 51 -24.06 1.16 -12.03
C GLU A 51 -24.74 0.21 -13.03
N LYS A 52 -25.08 0.73 -14.22
CA LYS A 52 -25.64 -0.10 -15.29
C LYS A 52 -24.67 -1.17 -15.76
N ARG A 53 -23.39 -0.83 -15.95
CA ARG A 53 -22.34 -1.78 -16.36
C ARG A 53 -22.09 -2.85 -15.28
N VAL A 54 -22.04 -2.44 -14.02
CA VAL A 54 -21.89 -3.35 -12.87
C VAL A 54 -23.05 -4.32 -12.80
N ARG A 55 -24.30 -3.85 -12.95
CA ARG A 55 -25.49 -4.69 -12.94
C ARG A 55 -25.48 -5.73 -14.07
N LEU A 56 -25.06 -5.34 -15.28
CA LEU A 56 -24.92 -6.27 -16.40
C LEU A 56 -23.82 -7.31 -16.13
N ALA A 57 -22.65 -6.88 -15.65
CA ALA A 57 -21.56 -7.78 -15.30
C ALA A 57 -21.99 -8.81 -14.24
N LYS A 58 -22.70 -8.36 -13.19
CA LYS A 58 -23.27 -9.25 -12.17
C LYS A 58 -24.25 -10.28 -12.74
N GLY A 59 -25.10 -9.87 -13.66
CA GLY A 59 -26.02 -10.78 -14.34
C GLY A 59 -25.27 -11.90 -15.08
N PHE A 60 -24.21 -11.57 -15.79
CA PHE A 60 -23.36 -12.58 -16.45
C PHE A 60 -22.59 -13.44 -15.45
N SER A 61 -22.00 -12.84 -14.42
CA SER A 61 -21.24 -13.58 -13.41
C SER A 61 -22.12 -14.53 -12.60
N SER A 62 -23.35 -14.14 -12.24
CA SER A 62 -24.27 -15.02 -11.52
C SER A 62 -24.72 -16.21 -12.37
N SER A 63 -24.98 -16.00 -13.65
CA SER A 63 -25.28 -17.11 -14.59
C SER A 63 -24.08 -18.05 -14.73
N PHE A 64 -22.87 -17.52 -14.87
CA PHE A 64 -21.66 -18.30 -14.96
C PHE A 64 -21.40 -19.10 -13.67
N ALA A 65 -21.52 -18.49 -12.50
CA ALA A 65 -21.37 -19.16 -11.20
C ALA A 65 -22.41 -20.27 -10.95
N HIS A 66 -23.58 -20.16 -11.56
CA HIS A 66 -24.59 -21.23 -11.49
C HIS A 66 -24.13 -22.49 -12.25
N TYR A 67 -23.52 -22.32 -13.42
CA TYR A 67 -23.02 -23.45 -14.22
C TYR A 67 -21.65 -23.95 -13.76
N PHE A 68 -20.84 -23.10 -13.15
CA PHE A 68 -19.48 -23.38 -12.67
C PHE A 68 -19.33 -22.97 -11.20
N PRO A 69 -19.86 -23.75 -10.24
CA PRO A 69 -19.91 -23.39 -8.82
C PRO A 69 -18.57 -23.63 -8.11
N HIS A 70 -17.46 -23.19 -8.73
CA HIS A 70 -16.12 -23.26 -8.15
C HIS A 70 -15.86 -22.10 -7.20
N GLU A 71 -15.01 -22.33 -6.18
CA GLU A 71 -14.66 -21.35 -5.16
C GLU A 71 -13.98 -20.11 -5.79
N GLU A 72 -13.13 -20.29 -6.78
CA GLU A 72 -12.44 -19.23 -7.50
C GLU A 72 -13.42 -18.30 -8.23
N VAL A 73 -14.52 -18.83 -8.76
CA VAL A 73 -15.55 -18.03 -9.45
C VAL A 73 -16.30 -17.15 -8.46
N ARG A 74 -16.58 -17.66 -7.26
CA ARG A 74 -17.21 -16.88 -6.20
C ARG A 74 -16.27 -15.81 -5.68
N ALA A 75 -15.02 -16.16 -5.39
CA ALA A 75 -13.98 -15.22 -4.93
C ALA A 75 -13.78 -14.07 -5.93
N TYR A 76 -13.79 -14.35 -7.24
CA TYR A 76 -13.71 -13.31 -8.27
C TYR A 76 -14.92 -12.37 -8.24
N SER A 77 -16.12 -12.90 -8.06
CA SER A 77 -17.34 -12.10 -7.96
C SER A 77 -17.33 -11.19 -6.73
N ASP A 78 -16.93 -11.73 -5.58
CA ASP A 78 -16.84 -11.00 -4.32
C ASP A 78 -15.77 -9.90 -4.38
N PHE A 79 -14.61 -10.20 -4.96
CA PHE A 79 -13.55 -9.21 -5.21
C PHE A 79 -14.04 -8.06 -6.11
N TYR A 80 -14.77 -8.39 -7.18
CA TYR A 80 -15.34 -7.39 -8.07
C TYR A 80 -16.36 -6.49 -7.35
N ASP A 81 -17.21 -7.07 -6.53
CA ASP A 81 -18.20 -6.34 -5.74
C ASP A 81 -17.57 -5.42 -4.70
N GLN A 82 -16.53 -5.88 -4.02
CA GLN A 82 -15.75 -5.06 -3.09
C GLN A 82 -15.06 -3.90 -3.82
N THR A 83 -14.46 -4.17 -4.99
CA THR A 83 -13.81 -3.14 -5.82
C THR A 83 -14.81 -2.06 -6.24
N VAL A 84 -16.00 -2.44 -6.69
CA VAL A 84 -17.04 -1.47 -7.10
C VAL A 84 -17.53 -0.64 -5.92
N LYS A 85 -17.74 -1.24 -4.75
CA LYS A 85 -18.09 -0.52 -3.52
C LYS A 85 -16.99 0.47 -3.15
N PHE A 86 -15.73 0.04 -3.24
CA PHE A 86 -14.57 0.85 -2.99
C PHE A 86 -14.48 2.08 -3.93
N MET A 87 -14.78 1.90 -5.21
CA MET A 87 -14.79 2.98 -6.21
C MET A 87 -15.99 3.93 -6.10
N SER A 88 -17.07 3.52 -5.46
CA SER A 88 -18.34 4.26 -5.46
C SER A 88 -18.58 5.16 -4.24
N GLY A 89 -17.66 5.19 -3.26
CA GLY A 89 -17.83 5.91 -2.00
C GLY A 89 -16.69 6.86 -1.66
N ASP A 90 -16.75 7.44 -0.45
CA ASP A 90 -15.69 8.29 0.13
C ASP A 90 -14.42 7.49 0.48
N MET A 91 -14.38 6.22 0.10
CA MET A 91 -13.30 5.28 0.34
C MET A 91 -12.01 5.61 -0.42
N ALA A 92 -12.11 6.42 -1.46
CA ALA A 92 -10.95 6.95 -2.20
C ALA A 92 -10.17 7.99 -1.39
N GLU A 93 -10.83 8.66 -0.47
CA GLU A 93 -10.28 9.79 0.28
C GLU A 93 -9.00 9.44 1.07
N PRO A 94 -8.90 8.31 1.80
CA PRO A 94 -7.68 7.95 2.51
C PRO A 94 -6.45 7.79 1.62
N PHE A 95 -6.66 7.43 0.36
CA PHE A 95 -5.59 7.21 -0.62
C PHE A 95 -5.09 8.49 -1.29
N ASP A 96 -5.79 9.61 -1.10
CA ASP A 96 -5.39 10.90 -1.63
C ASP A 96 -4.50 11.66 -0.63
N ILE A 97 -3.19 11.43 -0.73
CA ILE A 97 -2.19 12.12 0.10
C ILE A 97 -2.07 13.63 -0.21
N MET A 98 -2.64 14.08 -1.34
CA MET A 98 -2.62 15.52 -1.69
C MET A 98 -3.53 16.36 -0.78
N ARG A 99 -4.44 15.71 -0.05
CA ARG A 99 -5.24 16.36 1.00
C ARG A 99 -4.45 16.72 2.24
N GLU A 100 -3.28 16.12 2.45
CA GLU A 100 -2.41 16.49 3.55
C GLU A 100 -1.70 17.82 3.30
N PRO A 101 -1.49 18.64 4.33
CA PRO A 101 -0.75 19.88 4.22
C PRO A 101 0.62 19.68 3.58
N GLY A 102 1.04 20.62 2.73
CA GLY A 102 2.32 20.54 2.03
C GLY A 102 3.54 20.40 2.95
N ASN A 103 3.52 21.10 4.09
CA ASN A 103 4.57 21.01 5.10
C ASN A 103 4.68 19.59 5.71
N LEU A 104 3.54 18.92 5.94
CA LEU A 104 3.52 17.55 6.43
C LEU A 104 4.07 16.59 5.37
N ARG A 105 3.63 16.73 4.12
CA ARG A 105 4.15 15.91 3.00
C ARG A 105 5.66 16.07 2.84
N ASN A 106 6.17 17.30 2.93
CA ASN A 106 7.61 17.58 2.85
C ASN A 106 8.39 16.99 4.03
N ARG A 107 7.81 16.94 5.23
CA ARG A 107 8.42 16.34 6.42
C ARG A 107 8.67 14.84 6.23
N TYR A 108 7.78 14.12 5.58
CA TYR A 108 7.97 12.71 5.21
C TYR A 108 8.99 12.50 4.08
N GLY A 109 9.35 13.57 3.36
CA GLY A 109 10.24 13.55 2.22
C GLY A 109 9.53 13.41 0.87
N ASN A 110 10.02 14.15 -0.14
CA ASN A 110 9.46 14.16 -1.50
C ASN A 110 9.99 13.00 -2.36
N HIS A 111 10.03 11.81 -1.79
CA HIS A 111 10.44 10.57 -2.45
C HIS A 111 9.38 9.47 -2.22
N ALA A 112 9.40 8.44 -3.08
CA ALA A 112 8.36 7.41 -3.10
C ALA A 112 8.18 6.72 -1.74
N PHE A 113 9.26 6.42 -1.02
CA PHE A 113 9.22 5.78 0.29
C PHE A 113 8.56 6.67 1.35
N GLY A 114 8.94 7.96 1.43
CA GLY A 114 8.34 8.92 2.37
C GLY A 114 6.85 9.15 2.12
N GLN A 115 6.47 9.35 0.86
CA GLN A 115 5.06 9.49 0.50
C GLN A 115 4.27 8.18 0.70
N GLY A 116 4.94 7.02 0.56
CA GLY A 116 4.37 5.72 0.92
C GLY A 116 4.08 5.60 2.40
N ALA A 117 5.01 6.02 3.25
CA ALA A 117 4.82 6.02 4.71
C ALA A 117 3.71 6.99 5.16
N LEU A 118 3.59 8.15 4.52
CA LEU A 118 2.47 9.07 4.75
C LEU A 118 1.12 8.43 4.39
N LEU A 119 1.06 7.73 3.25
CA LEU A 119 -0.13 6.98 2.87
C LEU A 119 -0.42 5.86 3.89
N ALA A 120 0.60 5.12 4.34
CA ALA A 120 0.44 4.08 5.34
C ALA A 120 -0.18 4.63 6.64
N ARG A 121 0.28 5.78 7.14
CA ARG A 121 -0.31 6.44 8.31
C ARG A 121 -1.80 6.74 8.08
N ARG A 122 -2.17 7.31 6.91
CA ARG A 122 -3.57 7.62 6.58
C ARG A 122 -4.45 6.37 6.58
N LEU A 123 -3.93 5.27 6.02
CA LEU A 123 -4.65 4.00 5.95
C LEU A 123 -4.85 3.38 7.34
N VAL A 124 -3.82 3.39 8.19
CA VAL A 124 -3.91 2.92 9.58
C VAL A 124 -4.90 3.77 10.38
N GLU A 125 -4.90 5.09 10.20
CA GLU A 125 -5.87 6.00 10.82
C GLU A 125 -7.33 5.67 10.44
N ARG A 126 -7.56 5.07 9.27
CA ARG A 126 -8.87 4.59 8.81
C ARG A 126 -9.14 3.12 9.14
N GLY A 127 -8.23 2.47 9.86
CA GLY A 127 -8.42 1.12 10.39
C GLY A 127 -7.90 -0.02 9.51
N VAL A 128 -7.09 0.27 8.48
CA VAL A 128 -6.31 -0.76 7.79
C VAL A 128 -5.31 -1.35 8.78
N ARG A 129 -5.34 -2.67 8.93
CA ARG A 129 -4.59 -3.34 10.01
C ARG A 129 -3.13 -3.64 9.68
N TYR A 130 -2.83 -3.82 8.40
CA TYR A 130 -1.48 -4.11 7.92
C TYR A 130 -1.15 -3.26 6.71
N VAL A 131 -0.05 -2.52 6.77
CA VAL A 131 0.45 -1.76 5.62
C VAL A 131 1.94 -2.00 5.49
N GLU A 132 2.35 -2.53 4.35
CA GLU A 132 3.75 -2.69 3.98
C GLU A 132 4.17 -1.54 3.07
N VAL A 133 5.32 -0.96 3.34
CA VAL A 133 5.93 0.07 2.49
C VAL A 133 7.33 -0.39 2.09
N THR A 134 7.50 -0.69 0.81
CA THR A 134 8.78 -1.16 0.30
C THR A 134 9.63 -0.02 -0.21
N SER A 135 10.89 0.02 0.22
CA SER A 135 11.89 0.88 -0.41
C SER A 135 12.43 0.20 -1.67
N ASN A 136 11.97 0.63 -2.84
CA ASN A 136 12.43 0.10 -4.14
C ASN A 136 13.83 0.62 -4.54
N ARG A 137 14.67 0.97 -3.55
CA ARG A 137 16.03 1.43 -3.75
C ARG A 137 16.99 0.26 -3.54
N SER A 138 18.07 0.25 -4.29
CA SER A 138 19.13 -0.72 -4.07
C SER A 138 19.92 -0.37 -2.81
N TRP A 139 19.66 -1.10 -1.74
CA TRP A 139 20.45 -1.06 -0.50
C TRP A 139 21.73 -1.86 -0.61
N ASP A 140 21.87 -2.63 -1.68
CA ASP A 140 23.06 -3.40 -1.96
C ASP A 140 24.16 -2.49 -2.53
N SER A 141 25.21 -2.30 -1.75
CA SER A 141 26.36 -1.47 -2.10
C SER A 141 27.53 -2.29 -2.67
N MET A 142 27.28 -3.51 -3.20
CA MET A 142 28.34 -4.40 -3.73
C MET A 142 29.26 -3.72 -4.76
N HIS A 143 28.78 -2.67 -5.43
CA HIS A 143 29.51 -1.99 -6.50
C HIS A 143 29.92 -0.52 -6.19
N GLY A 144 30.22 -0.20 -4.94
CA GLY A 144 30.89 1.05 -4.64
C GLY A 144 30.04 2.23 -4.19
N GLY A 145 29.03 1.99 -3.34
CA GLY A 145 28.05 3.02 -3.03
C GLY A 145 27.94 3.52 -1.59
N SER A 146 29.04 3.77 -0.87
CA SER A 146 28.94 4.37 0.48
C SER A 146 28.17 5.71 0.48
N LYS A 147 28.31 6.53 -0.57
CA LYS A 147 27.57 7.79 -0.72
C LYS A 147 26.07 7.55 -0.92
N ASN A 148 25.69 6.51 -1.69
CA ASN A 148 24.28 6.18 -1.88
C ASN A 148 23.66 5.63 -0.59
N LEU A 149 24.40 4.84 0.17
CA LEU A 149 23.94 4.27 1.43
C LEU A 149 23.63 5.36 2.47
N ALA A 150 24.47 6.40 2.58
CA ALA A 150 24.23 7.53 3.47
C ALA A 150 22.91 8.27 3.10
N ASN A 151 22.68 8.50 1.81
CA ASN A 151 21.42 9.13 1.35
C ASN A 151 20.21 8.25 1.65
N LEU A 152 20.30 6.95 1.42
CA LEU A 152 19.22 6.00 1.73
C LEU A 152 18.94 5.92 3.23
N ALA A 153 19.99 5.94 4.05
CA ALA A 153 19.86 5.96 5.50
C ALA A 153 19.18 7.26 5.98
N ASN A 154 19.53 8.42 5.41
CA ASN A 154 18.87 9.68 5.71
C ASN A 154 17.40 9.70 5.26
N GLU A 155 17.06 9.13 4.08
CA GLU A 155 15.69 8.97 3.63
C GLU A 155 14.88 8.09 4.60
N LEU A 156 15.46 6.98 5.06
CA LEU A 156 14.84 6.07 6.03
C LEU A 156 14.62 6.76 7.37
N ASP A 157 15.67 7.36 7.93
CA ASP A 157 15.62 8.04 9.24
C ASP A 157 14.58 9.16 9.24
N GLY A 158 14.64 10.06 8.25
CA GLY A 158 13.68 11.15 8.10
C GLY A 158 12.24 10.68 7.94
N THR A 159 12.02 9.60 7.19
CA THR A 159 10.68 9.03 6.98
C THR A 159 10.15 8.38 8.27
N VAL A 160 10.92 7.51 8.91
CA VAL A 160 10.50 6.79 10.12
C VAL A 160 10.28 7.75 11.28
N SER A 161 11.18 8.72 11.50
CA SER A 161 11.01 9.74 12.53
C SER A 161 9.77 10.60 12.31
N SER A 162 9.46 10.95 11.05
CA SER A 162 8.25 11.68 10.69
C SER A 162 6.98 10.86 10.95
N LEU A 163 7.00 9.57 10.59
CA LEU A 163 5.90 8.64 10.84
C LEU A 163 5.64 8.48 12.36
N MET A 164 6.68 8.23 13.14
CA MET A 164 6.56 8.10 14.60
C MET A 164 6.02 9.37 15.24
N THR A 165 6.52 10.53 14.81
CA THR A 165 6.05 11.82 15.31
C THR A 165 4.58 12.06 14.97
N ASP A 166 4.18 11.79 13.72
CA ASP A 166 2.79 12.01 13.27
C ASP A 166 1.82 11.05 13.98
N LEU A 167 2.21 9.77 14.17
CA LEU A 167 1.43 8.80 14.94
C LEU A 167 1.30 9.21 16.41
N ARG A 168 2.37 9.70 17.03
CA ARG A 168 2.35 10.19 18.40
C ARG A 168 1.44 11.41 18.55
N ASP A 169 1.58 12.40 17.66
CA ASP A 169 0.79 13.63 17.69
C ASP A 169 -0.72 13.36 17.49
N ARG A 170 -1.06 12.21 16.90
CA ARG A 170 -2.45 11.72 16.70
C ARG A 170 -2.90 10.72 17.78
N GLY A 171 -2.06 10.42 18.76
CA GLY A 171 -2.38 9.43 19.80
C GLY A 171 -2.48 7.99 19.30
N MET A 172 -1.84 7.67 18.19
CA MET A 172 -1.90 6.36 17.53
C MET A 172 -0.65 5.51 17.76
N LEU A 173 0.45 6.09 18.27
CA LEU A 173 1.73 5.40 18.37
C LEU A 173 1.67 4.17 19.30
N ASP A 174 0.95 4.27 20.42
CA ASP A 174 0.83 3.17 21.40
C ASP A 174 0.03 1.97 20.87
N SER A 175 -0.77 2.17 19.82
CA SER A 175 -1.59 1.12 19.21
C SER A 175 -1.07 0.67 17.82
N THR A 176 0.07 1.21 17.37
CA THR A 176 0.63 0.93 16.05
C THR A 176 2.04 0.36 16.19
N MET A 177 2.23 -0.88 15.76
CA MET A 177 3.57 -1.48 15.67
C MET A 177 4.24 -1.04 14.37
N ILE A 178 5.45 -0.51 14.46
CA ILE A 178 6.31 -0.19 13.31
C ILE A 178 7.44 -1.23 13.27
N VAL A 179 7.57 -1.93 12.15
CA VAL A 179 8.64 -2.91 11.92
C VAL A 179 9.49 -2.43 10.75
N VAL A 180 10.79 -2.27 10.98
CA VAL A 180 11.78 -1.99 9.93
C VAL A 180 12.61 -3.25 9.76
N THR A 181 12.60 -3.82 8.56
CA THR A 181 13.27 -5.10 8.28
C THR A 181 13.93 -5.11 6.92
N SER A 182 14.86 -6.04 6.74
CA SER A 182 15.47 -6.40 5.46
C SER A 182 15.56 -7.92 5.36
N GLU A 183 15.91 -8.43 4.16
CA GLU A 183 15.82 -9.87 3.89
C GLU A 183 16.95 -10.69 4.52
N PHE A 184 18.16 -10.09 4.69
CA PHE A 184 19.32 -10.80 5.25
C PHE A 184 20.33 -9.85 5.91
N GLY A 185 21.27 -10.42 6.67
CA GLY A 185 22.39 -9.68 7.27
C GLY A 185 23.54 -9.44 6.29
N ARG A 186 24.54 -8.72 6.78
CA ARG A 186 25.80 -8.46 6.05
C ARG A 186 27.00 -8.86 6.91
N THR A 187 28.08 -9.30 6.28
CA THR A 187 29.32 -9.58 6.99
C THR A 187 29.91 -8.30 7.58
N PRO A 188 30.58 -8.35 8.76
CA PRO A 188 31.23 -7.18 9.35
C PRO A 188 32.44 -6.70 8.52
N LYS A 189 33.03 -7.57 7.71
CA LYS A 189 34.21 -7.26 6.89
C LYS A 189 33.83 -6.43 5.67
N VAL A 190 34.45 -5.26 5.54
CA VAL A 190 34.27 -4.38 4.39
C VAL A 190 35.29 -4.76 3.32
N LYS A 191 34.85 -4.91 2.07
CA LYS A 191 35.71 -5.13 0.90
C LYS A 191 36.38 -3.84 0.47
N GLY A 192 37.46 -3.95 -0.32
CA GLY A 192 38.22 -2.79 -0.81
C GLY A 192 37.42 -1.76 -1.62
N ASN A 193 36.27 -2.17 -2.18
CA ASN A 193 35.34 -1.30 -2.87
C ASN A 193 34.26 -0.68 -1.96
N GLY A 194 34.33 -0.87 -0.64
CA GLY A 194 33.37 -0.37 0.33
C GLY A 194 32.10 -1.22 0.49
N GLY A 195 31.97 -2.30 -0.27
CA GLY A 195 30.83 -3.24 -0.15
C GLY A 195 31.01 -4.26 0.97
N ARG A 196 29.94 -4.95 1.32
CA ARG A 196 29.92 -6.11 2.25
C ARG A 196 29.11 -7.23 1.61
N ASP A 197 29.50 -8.47 1.92
CA ASP A 197 28.71 -9.66 1.55
C ASP A 197 27.61 -9.89 2.54
#